data_b0a7da31fbc7bc8d5cd7114850af96fd
#
_entry.id   b0a7da31fbc7bc8d5cd7114850af96fd
#
_cell.length_a   1.000
_cell.length_b   1.000
_cell.length_c   1.000
_cell.angle_alpha   90.00
_cell.angle_beta   90.00
_cell.angle_gamma   90.00
#
_symmetry.space_group_name_H-M   'P 1'
#
loop_
_entity.id
_entity.type
_entity.pdbx_description
1 polymer ?
#
loop_
_entity_poly.entity_id
_entity_poly.type
_entity_poly.pdbx_seq_one_letter_code
_entity_poly.pdbx_strand_id
1 'polypeptide(L)'
;MRDYISKNFEFAFGQHSGVIDVNKDKFELPRFPINEKYGELKRFSSIVNYFPLEYKKLLPLEKQLIKSTNPPKFMVEFFEEQKNLNNINCYSNEANKWEKSNTILSGTVLSIEFRAPFEPRRGRVNCSLYDNGKWRWFGVQFPIKTN
;
A
#
# COMPACT_ATOMS: atom_id res chain seq x y z
N MET A 1 -1.80 -17.90 -12.04
CA MET A 1 -2.93 -17.54 -11.13
C MET A 1 -3.68 -16.30 -11.61
N ARG A 2 -3.00 -15.19 -11.91
CA ARG A 2 -3.64 -13.96 -12.39
C ARG A 2 -4.48 -14.18 -13.66
N ASP A 3 -3.94 -14.89 -14.65
CA ASP A 3 -4.65 -15.19 -15.91
C ASP A 3 -5.93 -16.00 -15.70
N TYR A 4 -5.93 -16.91 -14.73
CA TYR A 4 -7.13 -17.64 -14.34
C TYR A 4 -8.18 -16.72 -13.72
N ILE A 5 -7.76 -15.85 -12.81
CA ILE A 5 -8.66 -14.91 -12.13
C ILE A 5 -9.30 -13.96 -13.15
N SER A 6 -8.49 -13.38 -14.05
CA SER A 6 -8.99 -12.42 -15.05
C SER A 6 -9.96 -13.01 -16.08
N LYS A 7 -9.91 -14.32 -16.29
CA LYS A 7 -10.82 -15.02 -17.21
C LYS A 7 -12.14 -15.45 -16.55
N ASN A 8 -12.17 -15.57 -15.22
CA ASN A 8 -13.30 -16.17 -14.51
C ASN A 8 -14.00 -15.22 -13.55
N PHE A 9 -13.43 -14.05 -13.27
CA PHE A 9 -13.97 -13.08 -12.31
C PHE A 9 -13.90 -11.67 -12.89
N GLU A 10 -14.85 -10.82 -12.51
CA GLU A 10 -14.85 -9.41 -12.91
C GLU A 10 -13.82 -8.59 -12.13
N PHE A 11 -13.61 -8.93 -10.85
CA PHE A 11 -12.64 -8.30 -9.96
C PHE A 11 -12.16 -9.28 -8.88
N ALA A 12 -11.05 -8.94 -8.23
CA ALA A 12 -10.53 -9.69 -7.11
C ALA A 12 -9.88 -8.77 -6.06
N PHE A 13 -10.00 -9.16 -4.79
CA PHE A 13 -9.40 -8.41 -3.69
C PHE A 13 -8.05 -8.99 -3.27
N GLY A 14 -7.07 -8.11 -3.14
CA GLY A 14 -5.81 -8.39 -2.49
C GLY A 14 -5.93 -8.46 -0.96
N GLN A 15 -4.79 -8.63 -0.29
CA GLN A 15 -4.73 -8.67 1.18
C GLN A 15 -3.93 -7.48 1.75
N HIS A 16 -4.03 -6.34 1.12
CA HIS A 16 -3.45 -5.08 1.58
C HIS A 16 -4.55 -4.06 1.83
N SER A 17 -4.27 -3.13 2.73
CA SER A 17 -5.20 -2.06 3.06
C SER A 17 -5.09 -0.91 2.07
N GLY A 18 -6.21 -0.29 1.73
CA GLY A 18 -6.24 0.87 0.86
C GLY A 18 -7.64 1.23 0.42
N VAL A 19 -7.77 2.39 -0.19
CA VAL A 19 -9.00 2.86 -0.83
C VAL A 19 -8.98 2.45 -2.29
N ILE A 20 -10.12 2.00 -2.78
CA ILE A 20 -10.32 1.66 -4.20
C ILE A 20 -10.54 2.95 -4.98
N ASP A 21 -9.88 3.08 -6.11
CA ASP A 21 -10.11 4.12 -7.11
C ASP A 21 -10.07 3.51 -8.52
N VAL A 22 -10.46 4.30 -9.52
CA VAL A 22 -10.58 3.85 -10.92
C VAL A 22 -9.26 3.40 -11.56
N ASN A 23 -8.13 3.81 -11.00
CA ASN A 23 -6.79 3.50 -11.50
C ASN A 23 -6.21 2.22 -10.88
N LYS A 24 -6.92 1.60 -9.92
CA LYS A 24 -6.46 0.35 -9.29
C LYS A 24 -6.65 -0.83 -10.21
N ASP A 25 -5.71 -1.76 -10.10
CA ASP A 25 -5.84 -3.05 -10.72
C ASP A 25 -7.06 -3.80 -10.18
N LYS A 26 -8.06 -4.00 -11.02
CA LYS A 26 -9.32 -4.65 -10.62
C LYS A 26 -9.16 -6.09 -10.13
N PHE A 27 -8.00 -6.71 -10.38
CA PHE A 27 -7.69 -8.06 -9.89
C PHE A 27 -6.78 -8.08 -8.67
N GLU A 28 -6.50 -6.90 -8.10
CA GLU A 28 -5.76 -6.74 -6.86
C GLU A 28 -6.31 -5.55 -6.04
N LEU A 29 -7.62 -5.44 -5.92
CA LEU A 29 -8.26 -4.35 -5.20
C LEU A 29 -7.90 -4.39 -3.71
N PRO A 30 -7.53 -3.24 -3.11
CA PRO A 30 -7.29 -3.17 -1.69
C PRO A 30 -8.57 -3.30 -0.88
N ARG A 31 -8.46 -3.66 0.41
CA ARG A 31 -9.59 -3.72 1.34
C ARG A 31 -9.14 -3.45 2.76
N PHE A 32 -9.95 -2.77 3.56
CA PHE A 32 -9.70 -2.66 4.99
C PHE A 32 -10.31 -3.87 5.72
N PRO A 33 -9.55 -4.56 6.58
CA PRO A 33 -10.11 -5.64 7.37
C PRO A 33 -11.08 -5.09 8.44
N ILE A 34 -12.25 -5.70 8.53
CA ILE A 34 -13.26 -5.46 9.57
C ILE A 34 -13.51 -6.80 10.25
N ASN A 35 -12.86 -7.03 11.36
CA ASN A 35 -13.01 -8.22 12.20
C ASN A 35 -13.10 -7.79 13.66
N GLU A 36 -13.21 -8.72 14.60
CA GLU A 36 -13.34 -8.43 16.02
C GLU A 36 -12.31 -7.42 16.55
N LYS A 37 -11.05 -7.56 16.12
CA LYS A 37 -9.96 -6.63 16.51
C LYS A 37 -10.09 -5.24 15.89
N TYR A 38 -10.71 -5.14 14.72
CA TYR A 38 -10.76 -3.92 13.89
C TYR A 38 -12.18 -3.49 13.55
N GLY A 39 -13.20 -4.08 14.22
CA GLY A 39 -14.62 -3.87 13.94
C GLY A 39 -15.28 -2.74 14.74
N GLU A 40 -14.51 -1.90 15.44
CA GLU A 40 -15.08 -0.78 16.18
C GLU A 40 -15.81 0.20 15.26
N LEU A 41 -16.99 0.65 15.68
CA LEU A 41 -17.85 1.57 14.91
C LEU A 41 -17.12 2.88 14.54
N LYS A 42 -16.32 3.41 15.46
CA LYS A 42 -15.52 4.62 15.22
C LYS A 42 -14.52 4.41 14.07
N ARG A 43 -13.85 3.27 14.05
CA ARG A 43 -12.93 2.91 12.97
C ARG A 43 -13.67 2.70 11.65
N PHE A 44 -14.79 2.01 11.67
CA PHE A 44 -15.63 1.81 10.49
C PHE A 44 -16.05 3.16 9.89
N SER A 45 -16.62 4.07 10.72
CA SER A 45 -16.98 5.41 10.29
C SER A 45 -15.81 6.19 9.68
N SER A 46 -14.61 6.00 10.18
CA SER A 46 -13.42 6.64 9.61
C SER A 46 -13.08 6.07 8.23
N ILE A 47 -13.05 4.74 8.11
CA ILE A 47 -12.61 4.05 6.89
C ILE A 47 -13.53 4.34 5.70
N VAL A 48 -14.85 4.37 5.91
CA VAL A 48 -15.81 4.64 4.84
C VAL A 48 -15.73 6.08 4.31
N ASN A 49 -15.03 6.96 5.04
CA ASN A 49 -14.79 8.34 4.64
C ASN A 49 -13.36 8.60 4.17
N TYR A 50 -12.55 7.55 3.96
CA TYR A 50 -11.21 7.72 3.43
C TYR A 50 -11.23 7.93 1.91
N PHE A 51 -10.30 8.75 1.46
CA PHE A 51 -10.07 9.03 0.04
C PHE A 51 -8.81 8.32 -0.45
N PRO A 52 -8.71 8.02 -1.74
CA PRO A 52 -7.46 7.51 -2.29
C PRO A 52 -6.36 8.56 -2.15
N LEU A 53 -5.17 8.13 -1.78
CA LEU A 53 -3.95 8.88 -1.95
C LEU A 53 -3.38 8.49 -3.31
N GLU A 54 -3.74 9.29 -4.31
CA GLU A 54 -3.40 9.03 -5.70
C GLU A 54 -1.91 9.30 -5.96
N TYR A 55 -1.33 8.54 -6.86
CA TYR A 55 0.06 8.67 -7.27
C TYR A 55 0.20 8.46 -8.77
N LYS A 56 1.18 9.12 -9.35
CA LYS A 56 1.53 9.05 -10.77
C LYS A 56 2.26 7.75 -11.11
N LYS A 57 3.18 7.33 -10.22
CA LYS A 57 4.01 6.15 -10.42
C LYS A 57 4.35 5.47 -9.09
N LEU A 58 4.42 4.15 -9.10
CA LEU A 58 4.91 3.34 -7.98
C LEU A 58 5.93 2.32 -8.48
N LEU A 59 7.06 2.23 -7.80
CA LEU A 59 8.10 1.25 -8.08
C LEU A 59 8.34 0.35 -6.87
N PRO A 60 8.75 -0.91 -7.09
CA PRO A 60 8.95 -1.55 -8.38
C PRO A 60 7.62 -1.88 -9.08
N LEU A 61 7.63 -1.90 -10.42
CA LEU A 61 6.47 -2.32 -11.20
C LEU A 61 6.17 -3.81 -11.00
N GLU A 62 7.22 -4.63 -10.99
CA GLU A 62 7.11 -6.04 -10.61
C GLU A 62 7.04 -6.16 -9.09
N LYS A 63 5.87 -6.53 -8.59
CA LYS A 63 5.62 -6.63 -7.15
C LYS A 63 6.06 -7.96 -6.54
N GLN A 64 6.25 -9.01 -7.36
CA GLN A 64 6.72 -10.29 -6.86
C GLN A 64 8.20 -10.24 -6.52
N LEU A 65 8.52 -10.43 -5.26
CA LEU A 65 9.90 -10.42 -4.77
C LEU A 65 10.52 -11.82 -4.82
N ILE A 66 11.80 -11.84 -5.17
CA ILE A 66 12.70 -12.97 -4.97
C ILE A 66 13.77 -12.58 -3.95
N LYS A 67 14.61 -13.53 -3.52
CA LYS A 67 15.64 -13.27 -2.49
C LYS A 67 16.55 -12.07 -2.81
N SER A 68 16.94 -11.91 -4.09
CA SER A 68 17.82 -10.81 -4.52
C SER A 68 17.12 -9.44 -4.66
N THR A 69 15.78 -9.41 -4.69
CA THR A 69 15.00 -8.17 -4.79
C THR A 69 14.23 -7.84 -3.52
N ASN A 70 14.48 -8.56 -2.42
CA ASN A 70 13.84 -8.36 -1.14
C ASN A 70 14.86 -7.86 -0.10
N PRO A 71 14.71 -6.64 0.45
CA PRO A 71 13.59 -5.72 0.24
C PRO A 71 13.65 -4.99 -1.11
N PRO A 72 12.49 -4.51 -1.62
CA PRO A 72 12.46 -3.81 -2.89
C PRO A 72 12.99 -2.37 -2.77
N LYS A 73 13.47 -1.81 -3.87
CA LYS A 73 13.69 -0.37 -3.98
C LYS A 73 12.35 0.33 -4.18
N PHE A 74 11.73 0.73 -3.07
CA PHE A 74 10.40 1.33 -3.08
C PHE A 74 10.44 2.82 -3.35
N MET A 75 9.62 3.27 -4.29
CA MET A 75 9.46 4.68 -4.61
C MET A 75 8.03 4.96 -5.08
N VAL A 76 7.49 6.10 -4.68
CA VAL A 76 6.20 6.62 -5.16
C VAL A 76 6.39 8.06 -5.63
N GLU A 77 5.97 8.34 -6.84
CA GLU A 77 5.87 9.69 -7.39
C GLU A 77 4.42 10.15 -7.33
N PHE A 78 4.16 11.19 -6.57
CA PHE A 78 2.84 11.81 -6.48
C PHE A 78 2.62 12.84 -7.57
N PHE A 79 1.36 13.21 -7.80
CA PHE A 79 1.01 14.34 -8.63
C PHE A 79 1.44 15.65 -7.95
N GLU A 80 1.79 16.66 -8.75
CA GLU A 80 2.24 17.96 -8.23
C GLU A 80 1.16 18.70 -7.44
N GLU A 81 -0.11 18.44 -7.75
CA GLU A 81 -1.27 18.99 -7.06
C GLU A 81 -1.45 18.44 -5.64
N GLN A 82 -0.83 17.28 -5.33
CA GLN A 82 -0.92 16.69 -4.01
C GLN A 82 -0.15 17.55 -3.00
N LYS A 83 -0.90 18.19 -2.10
CA LYS A 83 -0.34 19.05 -1.06
C LYS A 83 0.02 18.25 0.20
N ASN A 84 0.76 18.91 1.10
CA ASN A 84 1.04 18.41 2.45
C ASN A 84 1.80 17.07 2.52
N LEU A 85 2.53 16.70 1.46
CA LEU A 85 3.30 15.43 1.42
C LEU A 85 4.28 15.26 2.59
N ASN A 86 4.75 16.37 3.20
CA ASN A 86 5.59 16.32 4.40
C ASN A 86 4.89 15.68 5.61
N ASN A 87 3.56 15.61 5.60
CA ASN A 87 2.75 15.00 6.66
C ASN A 87 2.41 13.53 6.37
N ILE A 88 2.96 12.95 5.30
CA ILE A 88 2.71 11.56 4.96
C ILE A 88 3.31 10.63 6.02
N ASN A 89 2.54 9.63 6.41
CA ASN A 89 2.99 8.58 7.31
C ASN A 89 2.89 7.24 6.61
N CYS A 90 4.01 6.54 6.55
CA CYS A 90 4.08 5.20 5.99
C CYS A 90 4.45 4.19 7.08
N TYR A 91 3.88 3.00 6.97
CA TYR A 91 4.17 1.84 7.80
C TYR A 91 4.44 0.64 6.91
N SER A 92 5.38 -0.19 7.29
CA SER A 92 5.75 -1.42 6.60
C SER A 92 5.90 -2.59 7.58
N ASN A 93 5.76 -3.82 7.08
CA ASN A 93 5.88 -5.03 7.92
C ASN A 93 7.20 -5.77 7.69
N GLU A 94 8.31 -5.06 7.73
CA GLU A 94 9.66 -5.63 7.65
C GLU A 94 9.88 -6.64 8.78
N ALA A 95 10.61 -7.72 8.50
CA ALA A 95 10.87 -8.79 9.47
C ALA A 95 9.60 -9.22 10.24
N ASN A 96 8.45 -9.24 9.55
CA ASN A 96 7.13 -9.57 10.10
C ASN A 96 6.64 -8.64 11.25
N LYS A 97 7.18 -7.44 11.37
CA LYS A 97 6.77 -6.43 12.35
C LYS A 97 6.25 -5.18 11.67
N TRP A 98 5.08 -4.68 12.11
CA TRP A 98 4.57 -3.40 11.64
C TRP A 98 5.23 -2.25 12.39
N GLU A 99 5.99 -1.45 11.66
CA GLU A 99 6.66 -0.28 12.19
C GLU A 99 6.55 0.91 11.24
N LYS A 100 6.76 2.11 11.77
CA LYS A 100 6.84 3.31 10.95
C LYS A 100 8.05 3.20 10.03
N SER A 101 7.82 3.40 8.74
CA SER A 101 8.87 3.30 7.72
C SER A 101 9.83 4.49 7.78
N ASN A 102 11.09 4.24 7.44
CA ASN A 102 12.05 5.31 7.20
C ASN A 102 11.80 5.90 5.81
N THR A 103 11.19 7.08 5.76
CA THR A 103 10.76 7.74 4.53
C THR A 103 11.66 8.91 4.18
N ILE A 104 11.98 9.05 2.90
CA ILE A 104 12.70 10.19 2.34
C ILE A 104 11.80 10.81 1.28
N LEU A 105 11.48 12.09 1.45
CA LEU A 105 10.69 12.87 0.51
C LEU A 105 11.59 13.89 -0.20
N SER A 106 11.59 13.84 -1.53
CA SER A 106 12.28 14.81 -2.40
C SER A 106 11.30 15.33 -3.45
N GLY A 107 10.84 16.56 -3.28
CA GLY A 107 9.76 17.11 -4.08
C GLY A 107 8.48 16.29 -3.94
N THR A 108 8.03 15.69 -5.04
CA THR A 108 6.85 14.80 -5.08
C THR A 108 7.20 13.32 -5.00
N VAL A 109 8.48 12.97 -4.85
CA VAL A 109 8.95 11.59 -4.83
C VAL A 109 9.23 11.16 -3.40
N LEU A 110 8.50 10.14 -2.95
CA LEU A 110 8.68 9.46 -1.67
C LEU A 110 9.41 8.14 -1.90
N SER A 111 10.47 7.90 -1.16
CA SER A 111 11.13 6.59 -1.08
C SER A 111 11.10 6.05 0.34
N ILE A 112 11.22 4.73 0.47
CA ILE A 112 11.33 4.04 1.76
C ILE A 112 12.63 3.25 1.78
N GLU A 113 13.43 3.48 2.80
CA GLU A 113 14.59 2.66 3.12
C GLU A 113 14.17 1.59 4.11
N PHE A 114 14.06 0.36 3.62
CA PHE A 114 13.71 -0.78 4.47
C PHE A 114 14.91 -1.24 5.29
N ARG A 115 14.67 -1.52 6.55
CA ARG A 115 15.69 -1.96 7.53
C ARG A 115 16.00 -3.46 7.42
N ALA A 116 15.06 -4.24 6.91
CA ALA A 116 15.17 -5.69 6.79
C ALA A 116 14.30 -6.22 5.63
N PRO A 117 14.58 -7.42 5.12
CA PRO A 117 13.72 -8.10 4.17
C PRO A 117 12.31 -8.32 4.73
N PHE A 118 11.35 -8.41 3.84
CA PHE A 118 10.00 -8.82 4.18
C PHE A 118 9.93 -10.34 4.41
N GLU A 119 9.15 -10.75 5.39
CA GLU A 119 8.96 -12.14 5.78
C GLU A 119 7.53 -12.41 6.24
N PRO A 120 7.08 -13.68 6.23
CA PRO A 120 7.60 -14.84 5.50
C PRO A 120 7.03 -14.99 4.09
N ARG A 121 5.87 -14.36 3.80
CA ARG A 121 5.11 -14.60 2.56
C ARG A 121 4.94 -13.35 1.71
N ARG A 122 4.91 -12.19 2.35
CA ARG A 122 4.69 -10.91 1.67
C ARG A 122 5.14 -9.72 2.49
N GLY A 123 5.65 -8.74 1.80
CA GLY A 123 5.79 -7.38 2.29
C GLY A 123 4.51 -6.58 2.08
N ARG A 124 4.26 -5.62 2.96
CA ARG A 124 3.17 -4.65 2.82
C ARG A 124 3.66 -3.28 3.24
N VAL A 125 3.22 -2.27 2.50
CA VAL A 125 3.42 -0.86 2.81
C VAL A 125 2.06 -0.19 2.81
N ASN A 126 1.78 0.58 3.85
CA ASN A 126 0.59 1.44 3.94
C ASN A 126 1.03 2.87 4.17
N CYS A 127 0.55 3.79 3.36
CA CYS A 127 0.80 5.21 3.54
C CYS A 127 -0.51 5.97 3.69
N SER A 128 -0.53 6.92 4.60
CA SER A 128 -1.67 7.78 4.85
C SER A 128 -1.25 9.24 4.98
N LEU A 129 -2.13 10.11 4.56
CA LEU A 129 -1.98 11.55 4.61
C LEU A 129 -3.29 12.19 5.07
N TYR A 130 -3.22 13.05 6.08
CA TYR A 130 -4.35 13.90 6.45
C TYR A 130 -4.22 15.23 5.73
N ASP A 131 -5.18 15.53 4.87
CA ASP A 131 -5.18 16.71 4.02
C ASP A 131 -6.59 17.30 3.91
N ASN A 132 -6.72 18.60 4.21
CA ASN A 132 -7.99 19.35 4.13
C ASN A 132 -9.18 18.68 4.83
N GLY A 133 -8.97 18.19 6.06
CA GLY A 133 -10.02 17.54 6.85
C GLY A 133 -10.31 16.10 6.45
N LYS A 134 -9.54 15.52 5.53
CA LYS A 134 -9.78 14.18 4.97
C LYS A 134 -8.53 13.30 5.09
N TRP A 135 -8.75 12.04 5.43
CA TRP A 135 -7.71 11.03 5.33
C TRP A 135 -7.62 10.49 3.92
N ARG A 136 -6.42 10.48 3.37
CA ARG A 136 -6.07 9.83 2.13
C ARG A 136 -5.21 8.62 2.41
N TRP A 137 -5.39 7.55 1.63
CA TRP A 137 -4.72 6.29 1.89
C TRP A 137 -4.37 5.53 0.62
N PHE A 138 -3.19 4.96 0.57
CA PHE A 138 -2.88 3.87 -0.34
C PHE A 138 -2.13 2.74 0.40
N GLY A 139 -2.22 1.54 -0.13
CA GLY A 139 -1.42 0.42 0.32
C GLY A 139 -0.99 -0.43 -0.86
N VAL A 140 0.09 -1.14 -0.67
CA VAL A 140 0.66 -2.07 -1.64
C VAL A 140 1.17 -3.31 -0.94
N GLN A 141 1.11 -4.45 -1.64
CA GLN A 141 1.72 -5.69 -1.19
C GLN A 141 2.76 -6.19 -2.18
N PHE A 142 3.74 -6.89 -1.65
CA PHE A 142 4.83 -7.53 -2.37
C PHE A 142 4.84 -9.01 -2.02
N PRO A 143 4.22 -9.88 -2.84
CA PRO A 143 4.31 -11.32 -2.65
C PRO A 143 5.76 -11.79 -2.74
N ILE A 144 6.16 -12.69 -1.86
CA ILE A 144 7.52 -13.27 -1.87
C ILE A 144 7.42 -14.66 -2.50
N LYS A 145 8.23 -14.89 -3.52
CA LYS A 145 8.34 -16.21 -4.13
C LYS A 145 9.09 -17.13 -3.17
N THR A 146 8.39 -18.10 -2.63
CA THR A 146 9.03 -19.24 -1.95
C THR A 146 9.53 -20.21 -3.00
N ASN A 147 10.80 -20.56 -2.90
CA ASN A 147 11.38 -21.61 -3.75
C ASN A 147 10.71 -22.94 -3.50
#